data_60f99ed5242e4343ee003ef9e672f170
#
_entry.id   60f99ed5242e4343ee003ef9e672f170
#
_cell.length_a   1.000
_cell.length_b   1.000
_cell.length_c   1.000
_cell.angle_alpha   90.00
_cell.angle_beta   90.00
_cell.angle_gamma   90.00
#
_symmetry.space_group_name_H-M   'P 1'
#
loop_
_entity.id
_entity.type
_entity.pdbx_description
1 polymer ?
#
loop_
_entity_poly.entity_id
_entity_poly.type
_entity_poly.pdbx_seq_one_letter_code
_entity_poly.pdbx_strand_id
1 'polypeptide(L)'
;MKSGSGIALLALSLAGCGSGERESEAAAPSTEQAAEEAAPGARPAAFARCATCHQTAPGRNGVGPSLAGVYGAPAAHEPTYAYSKAMRASGLVWDEATLDAYLADPRALVPGTKMVFPGVRDPAERAAIIAYLETL
;
A
#
# COMPACT_ATOMS: atom_id res chain seq x y z
N MET A 1 -21.05 80.29 -23.35
CA MET A 1 -20.75 80.30 -24.78
C MET A 1 -20.38 78.90 -25.20
N LYS A 2 -21.10 78.36 -26.19
CA LYS A 2 -20.84 77.22 -27.11
C LYS A 2 -20.66 75.85 -26.44
N SER A 3 -21.66 75.01 -26.47
CA SER A 3 -22.22 74.20 -27.60
C SER A 3 -21.22 73.17 -28.13
N GLY A 4 -21.57 71.90 -28.02
CA GLY A 4 -20.97 70.85 -28.74
C GLY A 4 -21.66 69.49 -28.45
N SER A 5 -22.74 69.29 -29.24
CA SER A 5 -23.45 68.03 -29.41
C SER A 5 -22.51 67.00 -30.10
N GLY A 6 -22.65 65.75 -29.76
CA GLY A 6 -22.00 64.66 -30.50
C GLY A 6 -22.49 63.28 -30.05
N ILE A 7 -23.59 62.88 -30.57
CA ILE A 7 -23.99 61.64 -31.25
C ILE A 7 -23.62 60.32 -30.55
N ALA A 8 -24.68 59.61 -30.13
CA ALA A 8 -24.72 58.19 -29.76
C ALA A 8 -24.31 57.29 -30.94
N LEU A 9 -23.50 56.30 -30.66
CA LEU A 9 -23.41 55.08 -31.47
C LEU A 9 -23.62 53.88 -30.61
N LEU A 10 -24.76 53.30 -30.82
CA LEU A 10 -25.19 52.02 -30.28
C LEU A 10 -24.38 50.90 -31.01
N ALA A 11 -23.51 50.20 -30.35
CA ALA A 11 -22.92 48.98 -30.87
C ALA A 11 -23.44 47.79 -30.12
N LEU A 12 -24.30 47.09 -30.79
CA LEU A 12 -24.86 45.78 -30.42
C LEU A 12 -23.79 44.73 -30.58
N SER A 13 -23.28 44.18 -29.52
CA SER A 13 -22.34 43.03 -29.57
C SER A 13 -23.01 41.79 -29.07
N LEU A 14 -23.06 40.78 -29.94
CA LEU A 14 -23.69 39.48 -29.79
C LEU A 14 -23.10 38.70 -28.61
N ALA A 15 -24.02 38.04 -27.90
CA ALA A 15 -23.72 37.00 -26.95
C ALA A 15 -23.04 35.80 -27.65
N GLY A 16 -21.78 35.55 -27.31
CA GLY A 16 -21.08 34.31 -27.59
C GLY A 16 -21.22 33.40 -26.38
N CYS A 17 -22.17 32.46 -26.42
CA CYS A 17 -22.12 31.30 -25.54
C CYS A 17 -20.92 30.44 -25.91
N GLY A 18 -19.81 30.62 -25.21
CA GLY A 18 -18.71 29.69 -25.19
C GLY A 18 -18.97 28.66 -24.11
N SER A 19 -19.46 27.49 -24.51
CA SER A 19 -19.48 26.30 -23.67
C SER A 19 -18.02 25.88 -23.44
N GLY A 20 -17.43 26.32 -22.35
CA GLY A 20 -16.16 25.81 -21.87
C GLY A 20 -16.43 24.42 -21.26
N GLU A 21 -16.21 23.40 -22.06
CA GLU A 21 -15.98 22.06 -21.55
C GLU A 21 -14.71 22.13 -20.69
N ARG A 22 -14.92 22.16 -19.38
CA ARG A 22 -13.86 21.86 -18.43
C ARG A 22 -13.64 20.36 -18.52
N GLU A 23 -12.71 19.96 -19.35
CA GLU A 23 -12.05 18.68 -19.21
C GLU A 23 -11.44 18.70 -17.82
N SER A 24 -12.10 17.99 -16.93
CA SER A 24 -11.56 17.60 -15.64
C SER A 24 -10.48 16.57 -15.94
N GLU A 25 -9.29 17.05 -16.22
CA GLU A 25 -8.09 16.25 -16.22
C GLU A 25 -7.89 15.77 -14.80
N ALA A 26 -8.44 14.60 -14.52
CA ALA A 26 -8.14 13.85 -13.31
C ALA A 26 -6.65 13.49 -13.40
N ALA A 27 -5.81 14.35 -12.83
CA ALA A 27 -4.40 14.06 -12.63
C ALA A 27 -4.33 12.75 -11.83
N ALA A 28 -3.92 11.68 -12.51
CA ALA A 28 -3.53 10.46 -11.86
C ALA A 28 -2.43 10.83 -10.84
N PRO A 29 -2.50 10.36 -9.59
CA PRO A 29 -1.47 10.65 -8.61
C PRO A 29 -0.14 10.13 -9.15
N SER A 30 0.80 11.03 -9.33
CA SER A 30 2.15 10.73 -9.78
C SER A 30 2.74 9.68 -8.86
N THR A 31 3.38 8.68 -9.41
CA THR A 31 4.04 7.56 -8.71
C THR A 31 5.09 8.05 -7.69
N GLU A 32 5.54 9.30 -7.81
CA GLU A 32 6.45 9.96 -6.88
C GLU A 32 5.80 10.33 -5.53
N GLN A 33 4.48 10.59 -5.49
CA GLN A 33 3.79 10.93 -4.23
C GLN A 33 3.49 9.73 -3.35
N ALA A 34 3.59 8.51 -3.86
CA ALA A 34 3.40 7.29 -3.08
C ALA A 34 4.68 6.87 -2.31
N ALA A 35 5.83 7.42 -2.66
CA ALA A 35 7.12 7.15 -2.00
C ALA A 35 7.46 8.14 -0.88
N GLU A 36 6.73 9.24 -0.80
CA GLU A 36 6.93 10.26 0.23
C GLU A 36 5.89 10.08 1.32
N GLU A 37 6.34 9.71 2.48
CA GLU A 37 5.61 9.81 3.76
C GLU A 37 5.05 8.53 4.39
N ALA A 38 5.80 7.43 4.39
CA ALA A 38 5.66 6.52 5.53
C ALA A 38 6.70 6.95 6.57
N ALA A 39 6.29 7.58 7.68
CA ALA A 39 7.15 7.73 8.83
C ALA A 39 7.76 6.37 9.18
N PRO A 40 9.05 6.28 9.57
CA PRO A 40 9.67 5.00 9.93
C PRO A 40 8.78 4.26 10.93
N GLY A 41 8.34 3.05 10.57
CA GLY A 41 7.42 2.25 11.38
C GLY A 41 5.93 2.53 11.17
N ALA A 42 5.52 3.45 10.30
CA ALA A 42 4.13 3.60 9.93
C ALA A 42 3.64 2.38 9.14
N ARG A 43 2.41 1.95 9.41
CA ARG A 43 1.79 0.83 8.70
C ARG A 43 1.57 1.19 7.22
N PRO A 44 2.27 0.54 6.27
CA PRO A 44 2.14 0.86 4.86
C PRO A 44 0.79 0.42 4.30
N ALA A 45 0.29 1.09 3.26
CA ALA A 45 -0.95 0.73 2.59
C ALA A 45 -0.93 -0.73 2.07
N ALA A 46 0.22 -1.19 1.59
CA ALA A 46 0.43 -2.55 1.12
C ALA A 46 0.14 -3.62 2.19
N PHE A 47 0.30 -3.29 3.47
CA PHE A 47 0.02 -4.18 4.60
C PHE A 47 -1.48 -4.49 4.78
N ALA A 48 -2.38 -3.72 4.17
CA ALA A 48 -3.82 -3.98 4.26
C ALA A 48 -4.19 -5.42 3.83
N ARG A 49 -3.48 -5.98 2.86
CA ARG A 49 -3.64 -7.37 2.41
C ARG A 49 -3.30 -8.39 3.49
N CYS A 50 -2.28 -8.10 4.29
CA CYS A 50 -1.85 -8.96 5.39
C CYS A 50 -2.84 -8.93 6.55
N ALA A 51 -3.35 -7.74 6.86
CA ALA A 51 -4.28 -7.50 7.95
C ALA A 51 -5.64 -8.19 7.81
N THR A 52 -5.98 -8.69 6.62
CA THR A 52 -7.20 -9.50 6.42
C THR A 52 -7.13 -10.83 7.15
N CYS A 53 -5.92 -11.35 7.37
CA CYS A 53 -5.69 -12.66 7.98
C CYS A 53 -4.85 -12.59 9.26
N HIS A 54 -3.97 -11.59 9.39
CA HIS A 54 -3.01 -11.48 10.49
C HIS A 54 -3.36 -10.33 11.43
N GLN A 55 -3.11 -10.55 12.72
CA GLN A 55 -3.12 -9.52 13.75
C GLN A 55 -1.68 -9.10 14.08
N THR A 56 -1.52 -7.90 14.63
CA THR A 56 -0.20 -7.37 15.04
C THR A 56 -0.03 -7.33 16.55
N ALA A 57 -1.06 -7.69 17.31
CA ALA A 57 -0.96 -7.79 18.76
C ALA A 57 -0.42 -9.19 19.19
N PRO A 58 0.46 -9.26 20.19
CA PRO A 58 1.02 -10.53 20.66
C PRO A 58 -0.05 -11.57 21.03
N GLY A 59 0.14 -12.81 20.58
CA GLY A 59 -0.77 -13.93 20.87
C GLY A 59 -2.16 -13.82 20.23
N ARG A 60 -2.41 -12.79 19.41
CA ARG A 60 -3.69 -12.58 18.73
C ARG A 60 -3.63 -13.17 17.34
N ASN A 61 -4.05 -14.43 17.23
CA ASN A 61 -4.15 -15.09 15.94
C ASN A 61 -5.48 -14.76 15.24
N GLY A 62 -5.43 -14.68 13.92
CA GLY A 62 -6.59 -14.62 13.04
C GLY A 62 -6.65 -15.89 12.19
N VAL A 63 -6.94 -15.76 10.90
CA VAL A 63 -6.78 -16.85 9.93
C VAL A 63 -5.31 -17.26 9.83
N GLY A 64 -4.40 -16.27 9.90
CA GLY A 64 -2.96 -16.45 10.05
C GLY A 64 -2.49 -16.20 11.49
N PRO A 65 -1.21 -16.50 11.80
CA PRO A 65 -0.61 -16.21 13.10
C PRO A 65 -0.49 -14.71 13.35
N SER A 66 -0.35 -14.33 14.62
CA SER A 66 0.11 -13.01 15.01
C SER A 66 1.45 -12.70 14.35
N LEU A 67 1.63 -11.45 13.90
CA LEU A 67 2.89 -10.97 13.34
C LEU A 67 3.74 -10.21 14.38
N ALA A 68 3.28 -10.10 15.63
CA ALA A 68 4.09 -9.49 16.69
C ALA A 68 5.39 -10.25 16.88
N GLY A 69 6.51 -9.52 16.82
CA GLY A 69 7.85 -10.09 16.98
C GLY A 69 8.25 -11.08 15.89
N VAL A 70 7.65 -11.01 14.70
CA VAL A 70 7.97 -11.94 13.60
C VAL A 70 9.37 -11.69 13.03
N TYR A 71 9.80 -10.43 12.96
CA TYR A 71 11.12 -10.08 12.43
C TYR A 71 12.23 -10.66 13.33
N GLY A 72 13.18 -11.34 12.72
CA GLY A 72 14.26 -12.04 13.44
C GLY A 72 13.85 -13.34 14.13
N ALA A 73 12.56 -13.68 14.16
CA ALA A 73 12.08 -14.92 14.81
C ALA A 73 12.23 -16.14 13.91
N PRO A 74 12.34 -17.36 14.48
CA PRO A 74 12.30 -18.59 13.71
C PRO A 74 10.91 -18.82 13.11
N ALA A 75 10.84 -19.51 11.98
CA ALA A 75 9.57 -19.94 11.40
C ALA A 75 8.74 -20.74 12.41
N ALA A 76 7.43 -20.53 12.40
CA ALA A 76 6.51 -21.13 13.35
C ALA A 76 6.73 -20.71 14.82
N HIS A 77 7.17 -19.47 15.06
CA HIS A 77 7.48 -18.92 16.39
C HIS A 77 6.25 -18.70 17.29
N GLU A 78 5.06 -18.48 16.73
CA GLU A 78 3.85 -18.24 17.51
C GLU A 78 3.30 -19.58 18.07
N PRO A 79 3.42 -19.84 19.38
CA PRO A 79 3.16 -21.17 19.94
C PRO A 79 1.70 -21.58 19.92
N THR A 80 0.79 -20.63 19.86
CA THR A 80 -0.66 -20.86 19.90
C THR A 80 -1.29 -21.04 18.53
N TYR A 81 -0.48 -20.93 17.44
CA TYR A 81 -0.97 -21.08 16.08
C TYR A 81 -0.65 -22.45 15.49
N ALA A 82 -1.62 -23.05 14.81
CA ALA A 82 -1.45 -24.36 14.17
C ALA A 82 -0.80 -24.22 12.77
N TYR A 83 0.52 -24.10 12.70
CA TYR A 83 1.26 -24.04 11.46
C TYR A 83 1.19 -25.31 10.61
N SER A 84 1.50 -25.21 9.29
CA SER A 84 1.71 -26.38 8.43
C SER A 84 2.94 -27.17 8.87
N LYS A 85 2.98 -28.45 8.49
CA LYS A 85 4.21 -29.27 8.69
C LYS A 85 5.40 -28.66 7.95
N ALA A 86 5.17 -28.15 6.73
CA ALA A 86 6.19 -27.50 5.92
C ALA A 86 6.78 -26.27 6.64
N MET A 87 5.94 -25.40 7.20
CA MET A 87 6.43 -24.23 7.93
C MET A 87 7.24 -24.61 9.16
N ARG A 88 6.78 -25.57 9.95
CA ARG A 88 7.53 -26.06 11.14
C ARG A 88 8.85 -26.72 10.78
N ALA A 89 8.93 -27.36 9.62
CA ALA A 89 10.12 -28.06 9.17
C ALA A 89 11.06 -27.18 8.31
N SER A 90 10.68 -25.95 8.01
CA SER A 90 11.43 -25.09 7.09
C SER A 90 12.80 -24.67 7.64
N GLY A 91 12.92 -24.54 8.97
CA GLY A 91 14.15 -24.07 9.61
C GLY A 91 14.52 -22.62 9.28
N LEU A 92 13.60 -21.86 8.68
CA LEU A 92 13.84 -20.47 8.30
C LEU A 92 13.87 -19.56 9.53
N VAL A 93 14.61 -18.48 9.40
CA VAL A 93 14.55 -17.31 10.29
C VAL A 93 14.01 -16.14 9.46
N TRP A 94 13.11 -15.38 10.03
CA TRP A 94 12.42 -14.27 9.35
C TRP A 94 13.28 -13.01 9.35
N ASP A 95 14.47 -13.09 8.79
CA ASP A 95 15.29 -11.92 8.47
C ASP A 95 14.76 -11.20 7.23
N GLU A 96 15.33 -10.05 6.90
CA GLU A 96 14.94 -9.22 5.76
C GLU A 96 14.91 -10.03 4.45
N ALA A 97 15.98 -10.77 4.15
CA ALA A 97 16.12 -11.53 2.90
C ALA A 97 15.10 -12.66 2.80
N THR A 98 14.89 -13.39 3.90
CA THR A 98 13.92 -14.49 3.97
C THR A 98 12.49 -13.97 3.87
N LEU A 99 12.18 -12.84 4.53
CA LEU A 99 10.88 -12.17 4.42
C LEU A 99 10.63 -11.67 3.01
N ASP A 100 11.63 -11.05 2.36
CA ASP A 100 11.49 -10.59 0.98
C ASP A 100 11.15 -11.76 0.04
N ALA A 101 11.90 -12.85 0.11
CA ALA A 101 11.64 -14.04 -0.69
C ALA A 101 10.27 -14.67 -0.40
N TYR A 102 9.89 -14.75 0.89
CA TYR A 102 8.60 -15.31 1.29
C TYR A 102 7.42 -14.45 0.84
N LEU A 103 7.55 -13.12 0.97
CA LEU A 103 6.53 -12.19 0.52
C LEU A 103 6.43 -12.12 -1.00
N ALA A 104 7.50 -12.39 -1.73
CA ALA A 104 7.48 -12.47 -3.19
C ALA A 104 6.68 -13.69 -3.68
N ASP A 105 6.96 -14.87 -3.13
CA ASP A 105 6.24 -16.11 -3.44
C ASP A 105 6.28 -17.08 -2.24
N PRO A 106 5.25 -17.06 -1.38
CA PRO A 106 5.21 -17.92 -0.19
C PRO A 106 5.28 -19.42 -0.50
N ARG A 107 4.72 -19.84 -1.64
CA ARG A 107 4.67 -21.26 -2.00
C ARG A 107 5.97 -21.76 -2.62
N ALA A 108 6.70 -20.90 -3.29
CA ALA A 108 8.02 -21.23 -3.81
C ALA A 108 9.02 -21.44 -2.66
N LEU A 109 9.00 -20.54 -1.65
CA LEU A 109 9.94 -20.65 -0.53
C LEU A 109 9.56 -21.76 0.46
N VAL A 110 8.26 -21.93 0.75
CA VAL A 110 7.76 -22.96 1.67
C VAL A 110 6.67 -23.79 0.98
N PRO A 111 7.04 -24.77 0.15
CA PRO A 111 6.07 -25.67 -0.48
C PRO A 111 5.23 -26.39 0.60
N GLY A 112 3.91 -26.24 0.55
CA GLY A 112 3.01 -26.76 1.57
C GLY A 112 2.70 -25.79 2.72
N THR A 113 3.05 -24.52 2.57
CA THR A 113 2.53 -23.47 3.47
C THR A 113 1.01 -23.43 3.44
N LYS A 114 0.39 -23.12 4.57
CA LYS A 114 -1.07 -22.87 4.64
C LYS A 114 -1.46 -21.47 4.17
N MET A 115 -0.50 -20.56 4.04
CA MET A 115 -0.76 -19.20 3.62
C MET A 115 -1.22 -19.18 2.16
N VAL A 116 -2.48 -18.78 1.95
CA VAL A 116 -3.07 -18.63 0.61
C VAL A 116 -2.90 -17.19 0.19
N PHE A 117 -1.74 -16.86 -0.36
CA PHE A 117 -1.38 -15.52 -0.77
C PHE A 117 -0.55 -15.56 -2.06
N PRO A 118 -0.87 -14.73 -3.06
CA PRO A 118 -0.20 -14.77 -4.36
C PRO A 118 1.19 -14.12 -4.38
N GLY A 119 1.58 -13.47 -3.29
CA GLY A 119 2.80 -12.70 -3.19
C GLY A 119 2.62 -11.21 -3.51
N VAL A 120 3.66 -10.44 -3.22
CA VAL A 120 3.81 -9.01 -3.51
C VAL A 120 4.89 -8.87 -4.57
N ARG A 121 4.53 -8.46 -5.78
CA ARG A 121 5.47 -8.38 -6.91
C ARG A 121 6.42 -7.19 -6.78
N ASP A 122 5.91 -6.06 -6.30
CA ASP A 122 6.67 -4.82 -6.17
C ASP A 122 7.67 -4.94 -5.02
N PRO A 123 8.99 -4.83 -5.28
CA PRO A 123 10.01 -4.89 -4.24
C PRO A 123 9.93 -3.72 -3.25
N ALA A 124 9.47 -2.53 -3.68
CA ALA A 124 9.32 -1.39 -2.79
C ALA A 124 8.18 -1.62 -1.79
N GLU A 125 7.05 -2.21 -2.23
CA GLU A 125 5.97 -2.61 -1.33
C GLU A 125 6.45 -3.67 -0.32
N ARG A 126 7.26 -4.66 -0.76
CA ARG A 126 7.81 -5.67 0.15
C ARG A 126 8.73 -5.06 1.19
N ALA A 127 9.65 -4.17 0.76
CA ALA A 127 10.55 -3.48 1.68
C ALA A 127 9.78 -2.64 2.72
N ALA A 128 8.72 -1.93 2.31
CA ALA A 128 7.89 -1.18 3.23
C ALA A 128 7.14 -2.08 4.24
N ILE A 129 6.66 -3.25 3.79
CA ILE A 129 6.03 -4.24 4.68
C ILE A 129 7.06 -4.77 5.68
N ILE A 130 8.27 -5.12 5.23
CA ILE A 130 9.33 -5.65 6.09
C ILE A 130 9.75 -4.63 7.14
N ALA A 131 9.97 -3.37 6.74
CA ALA A 131 10.28 -2.29 7.67
C ALA A 131 9.19 -2.09 8.73
N TYR A 132 7.92 -2.27 8.38
CA TYR A 132 6.83 -2.25 9.34
C TYR A 132 6.86 -3.47 10.28
N LEU A 133 7.10 -4.68 9.75
CA LEU A 133 7.19 -5.90 10.57
C LEU A 133 8.33 -5.83 11.60
N GLU A 134 9.42 -5.12 11.30
CA GLU A 134 10.54 -4.89 12.21
C GLU A 134 10.13 -4.08 13.45
N THR A 135 9.05 -3.30 13.36
CA THR A 135 8.55 -2.46 14.47
C THR A 135 7.54 -3.17 15.37
N LEU A 136 7.12 -4.37 15.05
CA LEU A 136 6.12 -5.14 15.79
C LEU A 136 6.81 -6.02 16.87
#